data_b17078846e86757d7015fa9ff80e6963
#
_entry.id   b17078846e86757d7015fa9ff80e6963
#
_cell.length_a   1.000
_cell.length_b   1.000
_cell.length_c   1.000
_cell.angle_alpha   90.00
_cell.angle_beta   90.00
_cell.angle_gamma   90.00
#
_symmetry.space_group_name_H-M   'P 1'
#
loop_
_entity.id
_entity.type
_entity.pdbx_description
1 polymer ?
#
loop_
_entity_poly.entity_id
_entity_poly.type
_entity_poly.pdbx_seq_one_letter_code
_entity_poly.pdbx_strand_id
1 'polypeptide(L)'
;MVVLDTNALIYDALQPKRLTPLALRVIEAASENGEIACSDISLWEIAMLVAKKRLDPGAELTQFLHDVIQARALRVLPITPEIAALSQSRQFSHGDPADRIISATALYHHARLISADIKLRKLTALEVVW
;
A
#
# COMPACT_ATOMS: atom_id res chain seq x y z
N MET A 1 -13.38 1.71 -0.50
CA MET A 1 -12.18 1.02 0.01
C MET A 1 -10.93 1.83 -0.32
N VAL A 2 -9.93 1.73 0.51
CA VAL A 2 -8.65 2.41 0.36
C VAL A 2 -7.54 1.36 0.37
N VAL A 3 -6.60 1.45 -0.56
CA VAL A 3 -5.40 0.61 -0.59
C VAL A 3 -4.20 1.49 -0.23
N LEU A 4 -3.38 1.05 0.72
CA LEU A 4 -2.14 1.74 1.06
C LEU A 4 -0.99 1.17 0.25
N ASP A 5 -0.14 2.05 -0.31
CA ASP A 5 1.12 1.57 -0.86
C ASP A 5 2.09 1.19 0.28
N THR A 6 3.19 0.57 -0.06
CA THR A 6 4.13 0.06 0.94
C THR A 6 4.69 1.16 1.84
N ASN A 7 5.04 2.32 1.27
CA ASN A 7 5.56 3.43 2.06
C ASN A 7 4.51 3.99 3.02
N ALA A 8 3.26 4.11 2.57
CA ALA A 8 2.17 4.56 3.42
C ALA A 8 1.94 3.60 4.59
N LEU A 9 2.03 2.30 4.36
CA LEU A 9 1.97 1.29 5.43
C LEU A 9 3.09 1.47 6.45
N ILE A 10 4.31 1.65 5.97
CA ILE A 10 5.48 1.83 6.83
C ILE A 10 5.35 3.12 7.65
N TYR A 11 4.93 4.21 7.03
CA TYR A 11 4.75 5.48 7.73
C TYR A 11 3.65 5.38 8.79
N ASP A 12 2.52 4.77 8.46
CA ASP A 12 1.44 4.59 9.43
C ASP A 12 1.87 3.76 10.63
N ALA A 13 2.67 2.71 10.39
CA ALA A 13 3.13 1.81 11.45
C ALA A 13 4.26 2.41 12.29
N LEU A 14 5.23 3.08 11.69
CA LEU A 14 6.49 3.45 12.33
C LEU A 14 6.77 4.96 12.39
N GLN A 15 6.24 5.73 11.46
CA GLN A 15 6.54 7.14 11.29
C GLN A 15 5.30 7.94 10.88
N PRO A 16 4.24 7.93 11.69
CA PRO A 16 2.96 8.56 11.30
C PRO A 16 3.08 10.06 11.01
N LYS A 17 4.10 10.72 11.53
CA LYS A 17 4.37 12.14 11.22
C LYS A 17 4.72 12.37 9.74
N ARG A 18 5.09 11.33 9.01
CA ARG A 18 5.38 11.43 7.56
C ARG A 18 4.12 11.36 6.70
N LEU A 19 2.98 10.99 7.27
CA LEU A 19 1.70 11.08 6.60
C LEU A 19 1.20 12.51 6.62
N THR A 20 0.56 12.94 5.53
CA THR A 20 -0.15 14.22 5.55
C THR A 20 -1.37 14.12 6.47
N PRO A 21 -1.90 15.25 6.99
CA PRO A 21 -3.15 15.21 7.75
C PRO A 21 -4.32 14.58 6.97
N LEU A 22 -4.40 14.83 5.66
CA LEU A 22 -5.43 14.23 4.81
C LEU A 22 -5.26 12.71 4.72
N ALA A 23 -4.05 12.23 4.42
CA ALA A 23 -3.78 10.80 4.32
C ALA A 23 -4.12 10.09 5.63
N LEU A 24 -3.72 10.65 6.77
CA LEU A 24 -4.02 10.07 8.08
C LEU A 24 -5.52 10.00 8.33
N ARG A 25 -6.27 11.06 8.04
CA ARG A 25 -7.74 11.06 8.21
C ARG A 25 -8.41 9.99 7.35
N VAL A 26 -7.97 9.84 6.10
CA VAL A 26 -8.53 8.83 5.20
C VAL A 26 -8.21 7.41 5.70
N ILE A 27 -7.00 7.17 6.18
CA ILE A 27 -6.60 5.89 6.76
C ILE A 27 -7.45 5.57 7.99
N GLU A 28 -7.59 6.51 8.90
CA GLU A 28 -8.37 6.30 10.13
C GLU A 28 -9.84 6.01 9.85
N ALA A 29 -10.46 6.78 8.95
CA ALA A 29 -11.85 6.56 8.57
C ALA A 29 -12.05 5.20 7.88
N ALA A 30 -11.14 4.82 6.99
CA ALA A 30 -11.20 3.53 6.30
C ALA A 30 -11.02 2.37 7.28
N SER A 31 -10.12 2.52 8.26
CA SER A 31 -9.90 1.52 9.30
C SER A 31 -11.16 1.31 10.14
N GLU A 32 -11.80 2.40 10.57
CA GLU A 32 -13.05 2.33 11.35
C GLU A 32 -14.19 1.66 10.60
N ASN A 33 -14.26 1.85 9.28
CA ASN A 33 -15.31 1.32 8.42
C ASN A 33 -15.02 -0.08 7.86
N GLY A 34 -13.87 -0.67 8.19
CA GLY A 34 -13.45 -1.96 7.63
C GLY A 34 -13.16 -1.91 6.13
N GLU A 35 -12.74 -0.75 5.63
CA GLU A 35 -12.53 -0.46 4.21
C GLU A 35 -11.07 -0.14 3.89
N ILE A 36 -10.13 -0.70 4.66
CA ILE A 36 -8.69 -0.48 4.50
C ILE A 36 -8.00 -1.77 4.07
N ALA A 37 -7.10 -1.66 3.10
CA ALA A 37 -6.44 -2.81 2.50
C ALA A 37 -5.01 -2.50 2.07
N CYS A 38 -4.25 -3.55 1.81
CA CYS A 38 -2.97 -3.49 1.11
C CYS A 38 -2.86 -4.66 0.15
N SER A 39 -1.98 -4.54 -0.83
CA SER A 39 -1.59 -5.67 -1.68
C SER A 39 -0.71 -6.64 -0.87
N ASP A 40 -0.82 -7.93 -1.13
CA ASP A 40 0.07 -8.92 -0.54
C ASP A 40 1.55 -8.67 -0.92
N ILE A 41 1.83 -8.03 -2.06
CA ILE A 41 3.19 -7.66 -2.46
C ILE A 41 3.84 -6.70 -1.45
N SER A 42 3.05 -5.91 -0.73
CA SER A 42 3.59 -5.00 0.28
C SER A 42 4.23 -5.74 1.44
N LEU A 43 3.72 -6.92 1.80
CA LEU A 43 4.33 -7.75 2.84
C LEU A 43 5.72 -8.22 2.40
N TRP A 44 5.85 -8.63 1.14
CA TRP A 44 7.14 -9.00 0.57
C TRP A 44 8.12 -7.83 0.53
N GLU A 45 7.65 -6.64 0.10
CA GLU A 45 8.50 -5.45 0.05
C GLU A 45 9.03 -5.08 1.43
N ILE A 46 8.18 -5.10 2.45
CA ILE A 46 8.60 -4.80 3.83
C ILE A 46 9.67 -5.81 4.27
N ALA A 47 9.43 -7.10 4.02
CA ALA A 47 10.38 -8.16 4.36
C ALA A 47 11.74 -7.95 3.66
N MET A 48 11.71 -7.56 2.38
CA MET A 48 12.91 -7.26 1.60
C MET A 48 13.67 -6.07 2.19
N LEU A 49 12.96 -4.99 2.54
CA LEU A 49 13.59 -3.80 3.13
C LEU A 49 14.25 -4.10 4.47
N VAL A 50 13.61 -4.92 5.29
CA VAL A 50 14.18 -5.37 6.58
C VAL A 50 15.42 -6.24 6.34
N ALA A 51 15.36 -7.18 5.40
CA ALA A 51 16.49 -8.05 5.06
C ALA A 51 17.68 -7.27 4.53
N LYS A 52 17.44 -6.19 3.79
CA LYS A 52 18.49 -5.30 3.26
C LYS A 52 18.93 -4.22 4.26
N LYS A 53 18.44 -4.28 5.49
CA LYS A 53 18.75 -3.31 6.56
C LYS A 53 18.40 -1.86 6.20
N ARG A 54 17.38 -1.69 5.35
CA ARG A 54 16.84 -0.38 4.97
C ARG A 54 15.65 0.04 5.84
N LEU A 55 15.13 -0.88 6.63
CA LEU A 55 14.03 -0.67 7.56
C LEU A 55 14.29 -1.45 8.83
N ASP A 56 14.16 -0.76 9.96
CA ASP A 56 14.20 -1.39 11.29
C ASP A 56 12.76 -1.49 11.81
N PRO A 57 12.19 -2.70 11.89
CA PRO A 57 10.82 -2.86 12.37
C PRO A 57 10.69 -2.74 13.88
N GLY A 58 11.79 -2.76 14.61
CA GLY A 58 11.78 -2.73 16.08
C GLY A 58 11.27 -4.02 16.73
N ALA A 59 11.09 -5.09 15.96
CA ALA A 59 10.56 -6.37 16.39
C ALA A 59 10.98 -7.47 15.43
N GLU A 60 10.69 -8.73 15.75
CA GLU A 60 10.88 -9.84 14.82
C GLU A 60 9.99 -9.61 13.60
N LEU A 61 10.50 -9.92 12.39
CA LEU A 61 9.86 -9.57 11.14
C LEU A 61 8.44 -10.13 10.99
N THR A 62 8.26 -11.41 11.23
CA THR A 62 6.94 -12.04 11.06
C THR A 62 5.93 -11.42 12.03
N GLN A 63 6.34 -11.18 13.26
CA GLN A 63 5.50 -10.54 14.26
C GLN A 63 5.15 -9.11 13.86
N PHE A 64 6.13 -8.37 13.34
CA PHE A 64 5.89 -7.01 12.85
C PHE A 64 4.83 -6.99 11.75
N LEU A 65 4.92 -7.90 10.78
CA LEU A 65 3.95 -7.98 9.70
C LEU A 65 2.54 -8.30 10.22
N HIS A 66 2.43 -9.23 11.17
CA HIS A 66 1.13 -9.50 11.81
C HIS A 66 0.59 -8.27 12.55
N ASP A 67 1.45 -7.56 13.27
CA ASP A 67 1.06 -6.37 14.01
C ASP A 67 0.56 -5.25 13.09
N VAL A 68 1.22 -5.05 11.96
CA VAL A 68 0.79 -4.07 10.94
C VAL A 68 -0.60 -4.39 10.41
N ILE A 69 -0.85 -5.67 10.11
CA ILE A 69 -2.16 -6.12 9.62
C ILE A 69 -3.22 -5.92 10.69
N GLN A 70 -2.95 -6.31 11.93
CA GLN A 70 -3.91 -6.27 13.02
C GLN A 70 -4.23 -4.85 13.48
N ALA A 71 -3.24 -3.96 13.50
CA ALA A 71 -3.40 -2.60 14.03
C ALA A 71 -4.51 -1.81 13.34
N ARG A 72 -4.68 -2.02 12.04
CA ARG A 72 -5.72 -1.35 11.24
C ARG A 72 -6.80 -2.30 10.74
N ALA A 73 -6.77 -3.57 11.11
CA ALA A 73 -7.62 -4.61 10.55
C ALA A 73 -7.54 -4.63 9.00
N LEU A 74 -6.31 -4.57 8.49
CA LEU A 74 -6.05 -4.53 7.06
C LEU A 74 -6.56 -5.79 6.36
N ARG A 75 -7.23 -5.58 5.23
CA ARG A 75 -7.45 -6.66 4.27
C ARG A 75 -6.20 -6.82 3.42
N VAL A 76 -5.63 -8.01 3.38
CA VAL A 76 -4.51 -8.31 2.50
C VAL A 76 -5.07 -8.87 1.21
N LEU A 77 -4.98 -8.09 0.13
CA LEU A 77 -5.57 -8.43 -1.16
C LEU A 77 -4.57 -9.23 -1.99
N PRO A 78 -4.97 -10.41 -2.50
CA PRO A 78 -4.07 -11.25 -3.27
C PRO A 78 -3.83 -10.69 -4.68
N ILE A 79 -2.68 -11.05 -5.25
CA ILE A 79 -2.41 -10.83 -6.66
C ILE A 79 -3.21 -11.88 -7.44
N THR A 80 -4.31 -11.44 -8.05
CA THR A 80 -5.12 -12.31 -8.92
C THR A 80 -4.57 -12.33 -10.34
N PRO A 81 -5.00 -13.28 -11.20
CA PRO A 81 -4.62 -13.24 -12.62
C PRO A 81 -4.97 -11.91 -13.29
N GLU A 82 -6.12 -11.33 -12.94
CA GLU A 82 -6.58 -10.05 -13.49
C GLU A 82 -5.66 -8.90 -13.07
N ILE A 83 -5.27 -8.85 -11.80
CA ILE A 83 -4.36 -7.83 -11.28
C ILE A 83 -2.96 -7.99 -11.91
N ALA A 84 -2.47 -9.24 -12.01
CA ALA A 84 -1.18 -9.51 -12.62
C ALA A 84 -1.15 -9.01 -14.08
N ALA A 85 -2.18 -9.32 -14.86
CA ALA A 85 -2.29 -8.86 -16.25
C ALA A 85 -2.39 -7.34 -16.32
N LEU A 86 -3.22 -6.73 -15.47
CA LEU A 86 -3.43 -5.28 -15.44
C LEU A 86 -2.13 -4.52 -15.12
N SER A 87 -1.30 -5.07 -14.25
CA SER A 87 -0.01 -4.46 -13.86
C SER A 87 0.95 -4.31 -15.05
N GLN A 88 0.76 -5.08 -16.12
CA GLN A 88 1.57 -5.03 -17.33
C GLN A 88 0.97 -4.13 -18.41
N SER A 89 -0.17 -3.48 -18.15
CA SER A 89 -0.80 -2.58 -19.10
C SER A 89 0.03 -1.30 -19.29
N ARG A 90 -0.23 -0.60 -20.42
CA ARG A 90 0.53 0.61 -20.79
C ARG A 90 0.43 1.72 -19.76
N GLN A 91 -0.69 1.82 -19.04
CA GLN A 91 -0.85 2.87 -18.03
C GLN A 91 0.10 2.69 -16.84
N PHE A 92 0.67 1.50 -16.64
CA PHE A 92 1.65 1.20 -15.59
C PHE A 92 3.01 0.84 -16.19
N SER A 93 3.37 1.43 -17.34
CA SER A 93 4.58 1.08 -18.09
C SER A 93 5.89 1.51 -17.43
N HIS A 94 5.84 2.34 -16.41
CA HIS A 94 7.02 2.88 -15.73
C HIS A 94 6.94 2.58 -14.24
N GLY A 95 8.10 2.68 -13.59
CA GLY A 95 8.19 2.53 -12.15
C GLY A 95 8.55 1.13 -11.68
N ASP A 96 8.60 1.00 -10.40
CA ASP A 96 8.92 -0.23 -9.69
C ASP A 96 7.84 -1.30 -9.95
N PRO A 97 8.23 -2.57 -10.18
CA PRO A 97 7.24 -3.64 -10.38
C PRO A 97 6.22 -3.77 -9.26
N ALA A 98 6.63 -3.61 -8.00
CA ALA A 98 5.71 -3.67 -6.87
C ALA A 98 4.70 -2.52 -6.91
N ASP A 99 5.14 -1.31 -7.27
CA ASP A 99 4.25 -0.14 -7.41
C ASP A 99 3.21 -0.37 -8.49
N ARG A 100 3.57 -1.03 -9.60
CA ARG A 100 2.62 -1.39 -10.65
C ARG A 100 1.56 -2.37 -10.16
N ILE A 101 1.96 -3.36 -9.37
CA ILE A 101 1.04 -4.34 -8.78
C ILE A 101 0.10 -3.66 -7.79
N ILE A 102 0.61 -2.78 -6.94
CA ILE A 102 -0.19 -2.04 -5.97
C ILE A 102 -1.21 -1.14 -6.68
N SER A 103 -0.78 -0.41 -7.69
CA SER A 103 -1.66 0.47 -8.47
C SER A 103 -2.73 -0.34 -9.20
N ALA A 104 -2.35 -1.47 -9.82
CA ALA A 104 -3.30 -2.36 -10.47
C ALA A 104 -4.31 -2.95 -9.47
N THR A 105 -3.87 -3.26 -8.26
CA THR A 105 -4.75 -3.74 -7.19
C THR A 105 -5.80 -2.69 -6.84
N ALA A 106 -5.38 -1.45 -6.61
CA ALA A 106 -6.31 -0.36 -6.33
C ALA A 106 -7.30 -0.14 -7.48
N LEU A 107 -6.82 -0.14 -8.70
CA LEU A 107 -7.67 0.05 -9.88
C LEU A 107 -8.68 -1.09 -10.05
N TYR A 108 -8.23 -2.34 -9.91
CA TYR A 108 -9.10 -3.52 -10.03
C TYR A 108 -10.25 -3.50 -9.01
N HIS A 109 -9.96 -3.08 -7.79
CA HIS A 109 -10.96 -3.01 -6.71
C HIS A 109 -11.73 -1.69 -6.67
N HIS A 110 -11.52 -0.79 -7.63
CA HIS A 110 -12.12 0.55 -7.64
C HIS A 110 -11.87 1.31 -6.33
N ALA A 111 -10.67 1.12 -5.78
CA ALA A 111 -10.26 1.71 -4.52
C ALA A 111 -9.39 2.95 -4.74
N ARG A 112 -9.42 3.88 -3.78
CA ARG A 112 -8.45 4.97 -3.74
C ARG A 112 -7.11 4.41 -3.28
N LEU A 113 -6.03 5.00 -3.78
CA LEU A 113 -4.67 4.63 -3.38
C LEU A 113 -4.07 5.71 -2.47
N ILE A 114 -3.59 5.31 -1.30
CA ILE A 114 -2.83 6.21 -0.44
C ILE A 114 -1.35 6.10 -0.84
N SER A 115 -0.81 7.16 -1.39
CA SER A 115 0.58 7.18 -1.89
C SER A 115 1.13 8.60 -1.96
N ALA A 116 2.38 8.75 -1.56
CA ALA A 116 3.14 9.99 -1.74
C ALA A 116 3.74 10.12 -3.15
N ASP A 117 3.65 9.09 -3.98
CA ASP A 117 4.30 9.08 -5.29
C ASP A 117 3.59 10.02 -6.27
N ILE A 118 4.27 11.10 -6.64
CA ILE A 118 3.74 12.10 -7.56
C ILE A 118 3.42 11.50 -8.93
N LYS A 119 4.19 10.52 -9.39
CA LYS A 119 3.97 9.88 -10.69
C LYS A 119 2.62 9.17 -10.77
N LEU A 120 2.17 8.57 -9.67
CA LEU A 120 0.89 7.89 -9.62
C LEU A 120 -0.29 8.85 -9.69
N ARG A 121 -0.13 10.08 -9.18
CA ARG A 121 -1.18 11.12 -9.23
C ARG A 121 -1.52 11.55 -10.65
N LYS A 122 -0.63 11.29 -11.61
CA LYS A 122 -0.85 11.64 -13.03
C LYS A 122 -1.66 10.60 -13.77
N LEU A 123 -1.92 9.43 -13.16
CA LEU A 123 -2.73 8.37 -13.77
C LEU A 123 -4.21 8.72 -13.60
N THR A 124 -4.88 9.01 -14.70
CA THR A 124 -6.28 9.49 -14.67
C THR A 124 -7.28 8.44 -14.18
N ALA A 125 -6.95 7.16 -14.33
CA ALA A 125 -7.83 6.06 -13.92
C ALA A 125 -7.73 5.75 -12.41
N LEU A 126 -6.77 6.35 -11.70
CA LEU A 126 -6.46 6.04 -10.32
C LEU A 126 -6.66 7.29 -9.45
N GLU A 127 -7.50 7.18 -8.43
CA GLU A 127 -7.65 8.24 -7.44
C GLU A 127 -6.59 8.06 -6.35
N VAL A 128 -5.64 8.99 -6.29
CA VAL A 128 -4.54 8.96 -5.32
C VAL A 128 -4.75 10.02 -4.26
N VAL A 129 -4.60 9.63 -3.00
CA VAL A 129 -4.72 10.50 -1.83
C VAL A 129 -3.36 10.64 -1.17
N TRP A 130 -3.01 11.89 -0.89
CA TRP A 130 -1.85 12.19 -0.07
C TRP A 130 -1.94 13.54 0.60
#